data_3d2c5f4dbf39a1b363086b6d32438fca
#
_entry.id   3d2c5f4dbf39a1b363086b6d32438fca
#
_cell.length_a   1.000
_cell.length_b   1.000
_cell.length_c   1.000
_cell.angle_alpha   90.00
_cell.angle_beta   90.00
_cell.angle_gamma   90.00
#
_symmetry.space_group_name_H-M   'P 1'
#
loop_
_entity.id
_entity.type
_entity.pdbx_description
1 polymer ?
#
loop_
_entity_poly.entity_id
_entity_poly.type
_entity_poly.pdbx_seq_one_letter_code
_entity_poly.pdbx_strand_id
1 'polypeptide(L)'
;MNTYFNEIKKNFGFGCMRLPMNSEEVDYELTSKMVDYFIQQGFNYFDTAHGYLGGKSEIALKECLTSRYPRNQYILTNKLSTHHFNKQEEIFPLFESQLEACGVDYFDFYLMYAQSDEIYAKYKKLHAYDEASKLKEEGKIKHFGISFHDNADVLDMILTENPDIEVVQIQFNYVDYEDPAIQRKACYEVCRKHNKPVIVMEPVKGGNLVNLPKEAKVVYDKWGTMSYASYALRFAVGFDGMMMVLSGMSGMNQMKDNLSFMKDFQPLSLKEQEAVKQVTDFSIRSTFRFHIKFLRLVNHLPVLLALFHFFHLQQVSFR
;
A
#
# COMPACT_ATOMS: atom_id res chain seq x y z
N MET A 1 5.48 19.30 -0.38
CA MET A 1 4.08 19.43 0.05
C MET A 1 3.20 18.77 -1.00
N ASN A 2 2.13 18.11 -0.59
CA ASN A 2 1.18 17.50 -1.52
C ASN A 2 0.44 18.61 -2.28
N THR A 3 0.49 18.57 -3.60
CA THR A 3 -0.14 19.56 -4.49
C THR A 3 -1.35 19.00 -5.23
N TYR A 4 -1.70 17.72 -4.98
CA TYR A 4 -2.74 17.03 -5.74
C TYR A 4 -4.13 17.18 -5.13
N PHE A 5 -4.22 17.06 -3.79
CA PHE A 5 -5.49 17.13 -3.06
C PHE A 5 -5.28 17.98 -1.80
N ASN A 6 -5.97 19.12 -1.73
CA ASN A 6 -5.75 20.14 -0.69
C ASN A 6 -6.06 19.64 0.73
N GLU A 7 -6.91 18.65 0.87
CA GLU A 7 -7.29 18.04 2.14
C GLU A 7 -6.21 17.17 2.77
N ILE A 8 -5.22 16.70 1.98
CA ILE A 8 -4.10 15.91 2.45
C ILE A 8 -3.03 16.81 3.06
N LYS A 9 -2.79 16.68 4.35
CA LYS A 9 -1.83 17.53 5.07
C LYS A 9 -0.39 17.16 4.81
N LYS A 10 -0.06 15.87 4.71
CA LYS A 10 1.31 15.34 4.52
C LYS A 10 1.29 14.05 3.70
N ASN A 11 2.36 13.78 2.97
CA ASN A 11 2.49 12.65 2.04
C ASN A 11 2.77 11.29 2.73
N PHE A 12 2.26 11.08 3.94
CA PHE A 12 2.42 9.84 4.67
C PHE A 12 1.09 9.42 5.33
N GLY A 13 0.71 8.15 5.13
CA GLY A 13 -0.56 7.60 5.56
C GLY A 13 -0.42 6.40 6.48
N PHE A 14 -1.39 6.23 7.37
CA PHE A 14 -1.50 5.06 8.24
C PHE A 14 -2.26 3.95 7.51
N GLY A 15 -1.52 2.92 7.08
CA GLY A 15 -2.09 1.70 6.49
C GLY A 15 -2.64 0.79 7.59
N CYS A 16 -3.96 0.57 7.58
CA CYS A 16 -4.67 -0.13 8.66
C CYS A 16 -4.79 -1.66 8.44
N MET A 17 -4.03 -2.23 7.51
CA MET A 17 -3.94 -3.69 7.33
C MET A 17 -3.18 -4.39 8.46
N ARG A 18 -2.36 -3.68 9.22
CA ARG A 18 -1.46 -4.22 10.27
C ARG A 18 -1.63 -3.46 11.59
N LEU A 19 -2.87 -3.24 12.00
CA LEU A 19 -3.15 -2.64 13.31
C LEU A 19 -2.60 -3.52 14.45
N PRO A 20 -2.29 -2.95 15.62
CA PRO A 20 -1.91 -3.72 16.80
C PRO A 20 -2.94 -4.79 17.14
N MET A 21 -2.49 -5.99 17.42
CA MET A 21 -3.36 -7.12 17.77
C MET A 21 -3.08 -7.60 19.17
N ASN A 22 -4.14 -7.92 19.91
CA ASN A 22 -4.09 -8.67 21.15
C ASN A 22 -4.74 -10.05 20.88
N SER A 23 -3.89 -11.06 20.65
CA SER A 23 -4.30 -12.36 20.11
C SER A 23 -4.99 -12.19 18.73
N GLU A 24 -6.26 -12.52 18.62
CA GLU A 24 -7.03 -12.45 17.37
C GLU A 24 -7.83 -11.14 17.22
N GLU A 25 -7.86 -10.29 18.26
CA GLU A 25 -8.61 -9.04 18.26
C GLU A 25 -7.70 -7.82 18.13
N VAL A 26 -8.21 -6.72 17.54
CA VAL A 26 -7.47 -5.46 17.48
C VAL A 26 -7.33 -4.89 18.88
N ASP A 27 -6.12 -4.47 19.23
CA ASP A 27 -5.88 -3.70 20.45
C ASP A 27 -6.38 -2.26 20.25
N TYR A 28 -7.64 -2.02 20.60
CA TYR A 28 -8.29 -0.71 20.45
C TYR A 28 -7.64 0.38 21.31
N GLU A 29 -7.11 0.03 22.48
CA GLU A 29 -6.45 0.99 23.35
C GLU A 29 -5.15 1.50 22.72
N LEU A 30 -4.31 0.59 22.24
CA LEU A 30 -3.07 0.95 21.57
C LEU A 30 -3.33 1.62 20.22
N THR A 31 -4.29 1.10 19.45
CA THR A 31 -4.69 1.69 18.16
C THR A 31 -5.18 3.12 18.35
N SER A 32 -6.02 3.39 19.35
CA SER A 32 -6.49 4.75 19.67
C SER A 32 -5.33 5.69 20.02
N LYS A 33 -4.37 5.24 20.85
CA LYS A 33 -3.17 6.03 21.17
C LYS A 33 -2.33 6.33 19.93
N MET A 34 -2.25 5.38 18.98
CA MET A 34 -1.53 5.58 17.72
C MET A 34 -2.26 6.56 16.82
N VAL A 35 -3.57 6.46 16.69
CA VAL A 35 -4.41 7.43 15.95
C VAL A 35 -4.24 8.84 16.52
N ASP A 36 -4.34 8.99 17.83
CA ASP A 36 -4.16 10.26 18.51
C ASP A 36 -2.79 10.88 18.21
N TYR A 37 -1.73 10.08 18.34
CA TYR A 37 -0.37 10.53 18.07
C TYR A 37 -0.19 10.91 16.60
N PHE A 38 -0.72 10.12 15.65
CA PHE A 38 -0.65 10.39 14.22
C PHE A 38 -1.28 11.73 13.84
N ILE A 39 -2.49 11.98 14.33
CA ILE A 39 -3.23 13.25 14.09
C ILE A 39 -2.51 14.42 14.77
N GLN A 40 -2.04 14.28 16.01
CA GLN A 40 -1.29 15.32 16.74
C GLN A 40 0.01 15.71 16.04
N GLN A 41 0.67 14.78 15.32
CA GLN A 41 1.86 15.09 14.51
C GLN A 41 1.53 15.75 13.15
N GLY A 42 0.25 16.04 12.88
CA GLY A 42 -0.22 16.76 11.70
C GLY A 42 -0.45 15.88 10.47
N PHE A 43 -0.58 14.57 10.63
CA PHE A 43 -0.97 13.63 9.59
C PHE A 43 -2.48 13.36 9.66
N ASN A 44 -3.09 12.99 8.52
CA ASN A 44 -4.53 12.80 8.50
C ASN A 44 -5.05 11.71 7.55
N TYR A 45 -4.18 10.94 6.90
CA TYR A 45 -4.59 9.95 5.90
C TYR A 45 -4.58 8.52 6.47
N PHE A 46 -5.73 7.83 6.40
CA PHE A 46 -5.94 6.47 6.85
C PHE A 46 -6.42 5.61 5.69
N ASP A 47 -5.81 4.43 5.51
CA ASP A 47 -6.12 3.50 4.42
C ASP A 47 -6.58 2.15 4.98
N THR A 48 -7.78 1.71 4.59
CA THR A 48 -8.33 0.41 4.93
C THR A 48 -8.88 -0.32 3.69
N ALA A 49 -9.39 -1.52 3.90
CA ALA A 49 -10.17 -2.30 2.94
C ALA A 49 -11.06 -3.30 3.70
N HIS A 50 -12.17 -3.68 3.09
CA HIS A 50 -13.17 -4.56 3.70
C HIS A 50 -12.61 -5.88 4.24
N GLY A 51 -11.66 -6.49 3.52
CA GLY A 51 -11.03 -7.75 3.93
C GLY A 51 -9.89 -7.61 4.95
N TYR A 52 -9.46 -6.39 5.31
CA TYR A 52 -8.32 -6.23 6.21
C TYR A 52 -8.61 -6.75 7.62
N LEU A 53 -7.74 -7.62 8.13
CA LEU A 53 -7.90 -8.27 9.44
C LEU A 53 -9.25 -9.02 9.57
N GLY A 54 -9.74 -9.61 8.46
CA GLY A 54 -11.03 -10.29 8.46
C GLY A 54 -12.23 -9.36 8.69
N GLY A 55 -12.16 -8.11 8.21
CA GLY A 55 -13.18 -7.07 8.41
C GLY A 55 -13.00 -6.23 9.69
N LYS A 56 -12.09 -6.63 10.59
CA LYS A 56 -11.88 -5.94 11.88
C LYS A 56 -11.24 -4.56 11.72
N SER A 57 -10.57 -4.27 10.60
CA SER A 57 -9.92 -2.98 10.37
C SER A 57 -10.92 -1.84 10.24
N GLU A 58 -12.03 -2.03 9.52
CA GLU A 58 -13.11 -1.04 9.40
C GLU A 58 -13.75 -0.73 10.76
N ILE A 59 -14.08 -1.78 11.52
CA ILE A 59 -14.66 -1.66 12.88
C ILE A 59 -13.67 -0.93 13.82
N ALA A 60 -12.38 -1.27 13.75
CA ALA A 60 -11.37 -0.61 14.56
C ALA A 60 -11.22 0.88 14.22
N LEU A 61 -11.35 1.25 12.95
CA LEU A 61 -11.36 2.67 12.57
C LEU A 61 -12.61 3.39 13.05
N LYS A 62 -13.77 2.72 13.10
CA LYS A 62 -14.95 3.28 13.74
C LYS A 62 -14.69 3.60 15.21
N GLU A 63 -14.19 2.65 15.98
CA GLU A 63 -13.93 2.80 17.41
C GLU A 63 -12.79 3.78 17.74
N CYS A 64 -11.69 3.71 16.96
CA CYS A 64 -10.46 4.43 17.30
C CYS A 64 -10.31 5.78 16.61
N LEU A 65 -11.04 6.04 15.52
CA LEU A 65 -10.90 7.24 14.70
C LEU A 65 -12.24 7.96 14.50
N THR A 66 -13.19 7.35 13.78
CA THR A 66 -14.32 8.09 13.21
C THR A 66 -15.37 8.49 14.26
N SER A 67 -15.55 7.71 15.34
CA SER A 67 -16.39 8.07 16.49
C SER A 67 -15.77 9.13 17.42
N ARG A 68 -14.45 9.39 17.28
CA ARG A 68 -13.68 10.22 18.21
C ARG A 68 -13.26 11.56 17.62
N TYR A 69 -13.15 11.66 16.30
CA TYR A 69 -12.68 12.85 15.61
C TYR A 69 -13.73 13.42 14.66
N PRO A 70 -13.86 14.75 14.56
CA PRO A 70 -14.68 15.39 13.54
C PRO A 70 -14.28 14.95 12.13
N ARG A 71 -15.27 14.74 11.25
CA ARG A 71 -15.08 14.19 9.89
C ARG A 71 -14.05 14.93 9.02
N ASN A 72 -13.89 16.22 9.22
CA ASN A 72 -12.95 17.08 8.50
C ASN A 72 -11.50 17.00 9.02
N GLN A 73 -11.20 16.23 10.05
CA GLN A 73 -9.85 16.09 10.59
C GLN A 73 -9.08 14.92 10.00
N TYR A 74 -9.74 13.99 9.33
CA TYR A 74 -9.12 12.82 8.73
C TYR A 74 -9.61 12.57 7.30
N ILE A 75 -8.79 11.87 6.55
CA ILE A 75 -9.08 11.30 5.24
C ILE A 75 -9.16 9.81 5.40
N LEU A 76 -10.22 9.20 4.87
CA LEU A 76 -10.44 7.77 4.92
C LEU A 76 -10.54 7.19 3.52
N THR A 77 -9.65 6.25 3.23
CA THR A 77 -9.65 5.46 1.99
C THR A 77 -10.17 4.07 2.28
N ASN A 78 -11.11 3.61 1.46
CA ASN A 78 -11.59 2.23 1.45
C ASN A 78 -11.57 1.65 0.02
N LYS A 79 -11.89 0.37 -0.15
CA LYS A 79 -11.73 -0.32 -1.43
C LYS A 79 -12.89 -1.25 -1.73
N LEU A 80 -13.31 -1.29 -3.00
CA LEU A 80 -14.24 -2.30 -3.51
C LEU A 80 -13.47 -3.57 -3.88
N SER A 81 -13.81 -4.70 -3.27
CA SER A 81 -13.11 -5.98 -3.52
C SER A 81 -14.03 -7.03 -4.13
N THR A 82 -13.62 -7.60 -5.28
CA THR A 82 -14.37 -8.66 -6.00
C THR A 82 -14.57 -9.95 -5.21
N HIS A 83 -13.90 -10.13 -4.07
CA HIS A 83 -14.11 -11.28 -3.20
C HIS A 83 -15.43 -11.21 -2.44
N HIS A 84 -16.07 -10.04 -2.39
CA HIS A 84 -17.27 -9.79 -1.59
C HIS A 84 -18.53 -9.52 -2.42
N PHE A 85 -18.44 -9.59 -3.77
CA PHE A 85 -19.59 -9.50 -4.65
C PHE A 85 -19.40 -10.34 -5.93
N ASN A 86 -20.51 -10.84 -6.49
CA ASN A 86 -20.52 -11.65 -7.72
C ASN A 86 -21.50 -11.11 -8.76
N LYS A 87 -22.34 -10.13 -8.39
CA LYS A 87 -23.33 -9.48 -9.24
C LYS A 87 -23.29 -7.98 -9.03
N GLN A 88 -23.71 -7.22 -10.03
CA GLN A 88 -23.75 -5.78 -9.99
C GLN A 88 -24.61 -5.24 -8.83
N GLU A 89 -25.77 -5.82 -8.60
CA GLU A 89 -26.71 -5.43 -7.55
C GLU A 89 -26.16 -5.61 -6.11
N GLU A 90 -25.07 -6.35 -5.93
CA GLU A 90 -24.40 -6.56 -4.64
C GLU A 90 -23.38 -5.45 -4.31
N ILE A 91 -22.99 -4.62 -5.29
CA ILE A 91 -21.94 -3.59 -5.10
C ILE A 91 -22.40 -2.51 -4.14
N PHE A 92 -23.60 -1.96 -4.36
CA PHE A 92 -24.11 -0.88 -3.51
C PHE A 92 -24.39 -1.34 -2.07
N PRO A 93 -25.03 -2.49 -1.79
CA PRO A 93 -25.15 -3.03 -0.43
C PRO A 93 -23.81 -3.28 0.26
N LEU A 94 -22.79 -3.77 -0.47
CA LEU A 94 -21.44 -3.93 0.06
C LEU A 94 -20.85 -2.56 0.45
N PHE A 95 -20.97 -1.57 -0.42
CA PHE A 95 -20.49 -0.21 -0.14
C PHE A 95 -21.18 0.40 1.10
N GLU A 96 -22.51 0.24 1.23
CA GLU A 96 -23.24 0.72 2.42
C GLU A 96 -22.78 0.01 3.71
N SER A 97 -22.53 -1.30 3.64
CA SER A 97 -21.99 -2.05 4.79
C SER A 97 -20.62 -1.55 5.23
N GLN A 98 -19.78 -1.10 4.28
CA GLN A 98 -18.48 -0.51 4.57
C GLN A 98 -18.62 0.88 5.24
N LEU A 99 -19.56 1.71 4.79
CA LEU A 99 -19.87 2.98 5.45
C LEU A 99 -20.32 2.76 6.91
N GLU A 100 -21.21 1.80 7.14
CA GLU A 100 -21.69 1.44 8.48
C GLU A 100 -20.55 0.91 9.36
N ALA A 101 -19.73 -0.01 8.82
CA ALA A 101 -18.59 -0.59 9.53
C ALA A 101 -17.54 0.45 9.92
N CYS A 102 -17.30 1.45 9.06
CA CYS A 102 -16.40 2.57 9.33
C CYS A 102 -17.08 3.71 10.12
N GLY A 103 -18.42 3.74 10.24
CA GLY A 103 -19.15 4.81 10.92
C GLY A 103 -19.04 6.17 10.23
N VAL A 104 -19.15 6.20 8.89
CA VAL A 104 -19.02 7.43 8.08
C VAL A 104 -20.12 7.48 7.01
N ASP A 105 -20.41 8.69 6.50
CA ASP A 105 -21.41 8.91 5.45
C ASP A 105 -20.79 8.89 4.04
N TYR A 106 -19.47 9.00 3.92
CA TYR A 106 -18.73 9.00 2.66
C TYR A 106 -17.27 8.59 2.87
N PHE A 107 -16.62 8.08 1.81
CA PHE A 107 -15.16 7.92 1.76
C PHE A 107 -14.51 9.07 0.99
N ASP A 108 -13.33 9.51 1.44
CA ASP A 108 -12.56 10.52 0.69
C ASP A 108 -11.95 9.89 -0.57
N PHE A 109 -11.38 8.69 -0.45
CA PHE A 109 -10.89 7.91 -1.59
C PHE A 109 -11.54 6.53 -1.59
N TYR A 110 -11.96 6.08 -2.78
CA TYR A 110 -12.48 4.73 -2.96
C TYR A 110 -11.80 4.06 -4.15
N LEU A 111 -11.16 2.92 -3.90
CA LEU A 111 -10.31 2.28 -4.89
C LEU A 111 -10.91 0.96 -5.38
N MET A 112 -10.88 0.70 -6.69
CA MET A 112 -11.09 -0.65 -7.22
C MET A 112 -9.92 -1.53 -6.78
N TYR A 113 -10.19 -2.51 -5.92
CA TYR A 113 -9.15 -3.27 -5.21
C TYR A 113 -8.43 -4.26 -6.12
N ALA A 114 -7.09 -4.34 -5.95
CA ALA A 114 -6.20 -5.36 -6.50
C ALA A 114 -6.34 -5.59 -8.02
N GLN A 115 -6.45 -4.51 -8.80
CA GLN A 115 -6.62 -4.61 -10.25
C GLN A 115 -5.47 -5.37 -10.91
N SER A 116 -5.83 -6.36 -11.71
CA SER A 116 -5.02 -7.11 -12.65
C SER A 116 -5.86 -7.31 -13.91
N ASP A 117 -5.32 -7.86 -14.98
CA ASP A 117 -6.08 -8.14 -16.21
C ASP A 117 -7.36 -8.95 -15.94
N GLU A 118 -7.24 -10.06 -15.18
CA GLU A 118 -8.37 -10.91 -14.81
C GLU A 118 -9.40 -10.18 -13.93
N ILE A 119 -8.94 -9.47 -12.90
CA ILE A 119 -9.81 -8.76 -11.97
C ILE A 119 -10.50 -7.60 -12.69
N TYR A 120 -9.80 -6.86 -13.53
CA TYR A 120 -10.36 -5.78 -14.33
C TYR A 120 -11.48 -6.28 -15.25
N ALA A 121 -11.28 -7.42 -15.93
CA ALA A 121 -12.33 -8.03 -16.75
C ALA A 121 -13.60 -8.36 -15.94
N LYS A 122 -13.45 -8.83 -14.69
CA LYS A 122 -14.58 -9.06 -13.78
C LYS A 122 -15.28 -7.75 -13.41
N TYR A 123 -14.53 -6.69 -13.06
CA TYR A 123 -15.11 -5.39 -12.73
C TYR A 123 -15.87 -4.78 -13.91
N LYS A 124 -15.33 -4.88 -15.13
CA LYS A 124 -16.03 -4.43 -16.35
C LYS A 124 -17.34 -5.19 -16.55
N LYS A 125 -17.30 -6.54 -16.47
CA LYS A 125 -18.48 -7.38 -16.64
C LYS A 125 -19.59 -7.07 -15.63
N LEU A 126 -19.24 -6.63 -14.44
CA LEU A 126 -20.18 -6.31 -13.35
C LEU A 126 -20.48 -4.81 -13.26
N HIS A 127 -20.07 -4.01 -14.24
CA HIS A 127 -20.29 -2.56 -14.27
C HIS A 127 -19.81 -1.82 -13.01
N ALA A 128 -18.76 -2.32 -12.36
CA ALA A 128 -18.30 -1.76 -11.09
C ALA A 128 -17.74 -0.33 -11.21
N TYR A 129 -17.15 0.02 -12.36
CA TYR A 129 -16.69 1.38 -12.64
C TYR A 129 -17.86 2.36 -12.81
N ASP A 130 -18.95 1.91 -13.44
CA ASP A 130 -20.17 2.72 -13.58
C ASP A 130 -20.82 2.96 -12.22
N GLU A 131 -20.85 1.95 -11.34
CA GLU A 131 -21.35 2.09 -9.97
C GLU A 131 -20.46 3.04 -9.13
N ALA A 132 -19.14 2.98 -9.28
CA ALA A 132 -18.25 3.93 -8.59
C ALA A 132 -18.46 5.38 -9.08
N SER A 133 -18.70 5.58 -10.37
CA SER A 133 -19.02 6.91 -10.93
C SER A 133 -20.33 7.45 -10.34
N LYS A 134 -21.37 6.62 -10.21
CA LYS A 134 -22.63 7.02 -9.55
C LYS A 134 -22.42 7.39 -8.09
N LEU A 135 -21.65 6.58 -7.34
CA LEU A 135 -21.33 6.89 -5.94
C LEU A 135 -20.59 8.23 -5.80
N LYS A 136 -19.76 8.58 -6.79
CA LYS A 136 -19.09 9.89 -6.84
C LYS A 136 -20.05 11.03 -7.12
N GLU A 137 -20.95 10.86 -8.10
CA GLU A 137 -21.99 11.83 -8.43
C GLU A 137 -22.94 12.09 -7.23
N GLU A 138 -23.24 11.05 -6.45
CA GLU A 138 -24.04 11.11 -5.23
C GLU A 138 -23.28 11.72 -4.02
N GLY A 139 -21.99 11.99 -4.17
CA GLY A 139 -21.13 12.51 -3.08
C GLY A 139 -20.78 11.47 -2.00
N LYS A 140 -21.03 10.19 -2.27
CA LYS A 140 -20.68 9.08 -1.37
C LYS A 140 -19.19 8.75 -1.38
N ILE A 141 -18.49 9.07 -2.45
CA ILE A 141 -17.04 9.09 -2.56
C ILE A 141 -16.58 10.42 -3.15
N LYS A 142 -15.45 10.97 -2.69
CA LYS A 142 -14.90 12.22 -3.25
C LYS A 142 -13.96 11.95 -4.41
N HIS A 143 -13.05 11.00 -4.25
CA HIS A 143 -12.03 10.65 -5.21
C HIS A 143 -12.07 9.18 -5.55
N PHE A 144 -11.98 8.89 -6.84
CA PHE A 144 -12.03 7.55 -7.37
C PHE A 144 -10.65 7.10 -7.86
N GLY A 145 -10.27 5.87 -7.56
CA GLY A 145 -8.99 5.32 -7.95
C GLY A 145 -8.95 3.81 -8.08
N ILE A 146 -7.73 3.29 -8.28
CA ILE A 146 -7.46 1.85 -8.33
C ILE A 146 -6.30 1.46 -7.43
N SER A 147 -6.32 0.24 -6.91
CA SER A 147 -5.18 -0.45 -6.33
C SER A 147 -4.73 -1.52 -7.34
N PHE A 148 -3.46 -1.49 -7.76
CA PHE A 148 -2.99 -2.22 -8.94
C PHE A 148 -1.86 -3.22 -8.60
N HIS A 149 -1.94 -4.43 -9.20
CA HIS A 149 -1.06 -5.55 -8.91
C HIS A 149 -0.63 -6.37 -10.15
N ASP A 150 -0.48 -5.73 -11.31
CA ASP A 150 -0.08 -6.39 -12.55
C ASP A 150 1.11 -5.67 -13.22
N ASN A 151 1.36 -5.92 -14.50
CA ASN A 151 2.39 -5.30 -15.31
C ASN A 151 1.96 -3.92 -15.88
N ALA A 152 2.93 -3.20 -16.42
CA ALA A 152 2.72 -1.82 -16.90
C ALA A 152 1.76 -1.72 -18.09
N ASP A 153 1.72 -2.71 -18.98
CA ASP A 153 0.84 -2.69 -20.16
C ASP A 153 -0.63 -2.79 -19.74
N VAL A 154 -0.94 -3.62 -18.75
CA VAL A 154 -2.29 -3.73 -18.17
C VAL A 154 -2.68 -2.42 -17.49
N LEU A 155 -1.76 -1.77 -16.77
CA LEU A 155 -2.03 -0.48 -16.16
C LEU A 155 -2.31 0.60 -17.21
N ASP A 156 -1.51 0.66 -18.27
CA ASP A 156 -1.70 1.62 -19.36
C ASP A 156 -3.05 1.44 -20.06
N MET A 157 -3.45 0.18 -20.30
CA MET A 157 -4.77 -0.17 -20.82
C MET A 157 -5.89 0.32 -19.90
N ILE A 158 -5.84 -0.01 -18.61
CA ILE A 158 -6.88 0.40 -17.64
C ILE A 158 -7.03 1.92 -17.58
N LEU A 159 -5.91 2.66 -17.51
CA LEU A 159 -5.94 4.12 -17.42
C LEU A 159 -6.37 4.79 -18.72
N THR A 160 -6.12 4.15 -19.87
CA THR A 160 -6.60 4.61 -21.18
C THR A 160 -8.11 4.43 -21.32
N GLU A 161 -8.64 3.28 -20.88
CA GLU A 161 -10.07 2.99 -20.93
C GLU A 161 -10.89 3.77 -19.88
N ASN A 162 -10.25 4.16 -18.75
CA ASN A 162 -10.91 4.87 -17.65
C ASN A 162 -10.17 6.15 -17.27
N PRO A 163 -10.26 7.21 -18.09
CA PRO A 163 -9.56 8.47 -17.86
C PRO A 163 -10.00 9.19 -16.57
N ASP A 164 -11.17 8.86 -16.03
CA ASP A 164 -11.72 9.44 -14.80
C ASP A 164 -11.10 8.89 -13.50
N ILE A 165 -10.25 7.87 -13.60
CA ILE A 165 -9.42 7.44 -12.47
C ILE A 165 -8.54 8.61 -12.03
N GLU A 166 -8.63 9.01 -10.75
CA GLU A 166 -7.91 10.18 -10.24
C GLU A 166 -6.58 9.82 -9.57
N VAL A 167 -6.45 8.58 -9.07
CA VAL A 167 -5.30 8.13 -8.29
C VAL A 167 -5.04 6.64 -8.47
N VAL A 168 -3.76 6.25 -8.44
CA VAL A 168 -3.34 4.85 -8.59
C VAL A 168 -2.50 4.41 -7.39
N GLN A 169 -2.91 3.35 -6.71
CA GLN A 169 -2.12 2.72 -5.65
C GLN A 169 -1.29 1.58 -6.22
N ILE A 170 0.04 1.66 -6.11
CA ILE A 170 0.98 0.64 -6.57
C ILE A 170 1.96 0.22 -5.48
N GLN A 171 2.47 -1.00 -5.57
CA GLN A 171 3.64 -1.43 -4.80
C GLN A 171 4.86 -0.67 -5.28
N PHE A 172 5.63 -0.08 -4.35
CA PHE A 172 6.82 0.68 -4.71
C PHE A 172 7.85 0.69 -3.59
N ASN A 173 9.01 0.07 -3.83
CA ASN A 173 10.12 0.04 -2.91
C ASN A 173 11.45 -0.10 -3.68
N TYR A 174 12.57 0.20 -3.05
CA TYR A 174 13.86 0.28 -3.71
C TYR A 174 14.41 -1.05 -4.24
N VAL A 175 13.96 -2.20 -3.71
CA VAL A 175 14.41 -3.51 -4.19
C VAL A 175 13.68 -3.94 -5.47
N ASP A 176 12.37 -3.63 -5.53
CA ASP A 176 11.51 -4.02 -6.66
C ASP A 176 11.51 -2.97 -7.79
N TYR A 177 12.06 -1.78 -7.54
CA TYR A 177 11.98 -0.65 -8.45
C TYR A 177 12.55 -0.95 -9.84
N GLU A 178 13.79 -1.46 -9.91
CA GLU A 178 14.47 -1.77 -11.17
C GLU A 178 14.28 -3.24 -11.60
N ASP A 179 13.47 -4.04 -10.89
CA ASP A 179 13.24 -5.44 -11.25
C ASP A 179 12.33 -5.54 -12.49
N PRO A 180 12.84 -6.06 -13.63
CA PRO A 180 12.09 -6.12 -14.89
C PRO A 180 10.92 -7.12 -14.84
N ALA A 181 10.93 -8.08 -13.92
CA ALA A 181 9.83 -9.02 -13.75
C ALA A 181 8.70 -8.44 -12.92
N ILE A 182 9.03 -7.54 -11.97
CA ILE A 182 8.05 -6.90 -11.09
C ILE A 182 7.52 -5.58 -11.71
N GLN A 183 8.31 -4.91 -12.55
CA GLN A 183 7.96 -3.73 -13.35
C GLN A 183 7.45 -2.51 -12.55
N ARG A 184 7.94 -2.28 -11.33
CA ARG A 184 7.42 -1.18 -10.50
C ARG A 184 7.77 0.19 -11.05
N LYS A 185 8.98 0.33 -11.63
CA LYS A 185 9.39 1.54 -12.36
C LYS A 185 8.48 1.79 -13.56
N ALA A 186 8.24 0.78 -14.39
CA ALA A 186 7.37 0.90 -15.57
C ALA A 186 5.93 1.28 -15.18
N CYS A 187 5.36 0.66 -14.12
CA CYS A 187 4.05 1.06 -13.60
C CYS A 187 4.03 2.53 -13.12
N TYR A 188 5.08 2.97 -12.44
CA TYR A 188 5.21 4.37 -12.04
C TYR A 188 5.28 5.30 -13.26
N GLU A 189 6.06 4.96 -14.29
CA GLU A 189 6.16 5.74 -15.52
C GLU A 189 4.82 5.82 -16.27
N VAL A 190 4.02 4.76 -16.27
CA VAL A 190 2.64 4.77 -16.78
C VAL A 190 1.77 5.73 -15.98
N CYS A 191 1.82 5.72 -14.65
CA CYS A 191 1.09 6.71 -13.85
C CYS A 191 1.50 8.15 -14.23
N ARG A 192 2.79 8.41 -14.44
CA ARG A 192 3.30 9.73 -14.86
C ARG A 192 2.82 10.12 -16.26
N LYS A 193 2.83 9.18 -17.22
CA LYS A 193 2.31 9.35 -18.58
C LYS A 193 0.85 9.82 -18.57
N HIS A 194 0.03 9.22 -17.71
CA HIS A 194 -1.40 9.56 -17.56
C HIS A 194 -1.66 10.70 -16.58
N ASN A 195 -0.62 11.36 -16.04
CA ASN A 195 -0.73 12.42 -15.02
C ASN A 195 -1.50 11.97 -13.76
N LYS A 196 -1.41 10.70 -13.38
CA LYS A 196 -2.06 10.17 -12.17
C LYS A 196 -1.12 10.22 -10.98
N PRO A 197 -1.52 10.87 -9.87
CA PRO A 197 -0.79 10.80 -8.61
C PRO A 197 -0.81 9.38 -8.05
N VAL A 198 0.29 9.03 -7.36
CA VAL A 198 0.55 7.67 -6.88
C VAL A 198 0.39 7.59 -5.37
N ILE A 199 -0.36 6.58 -4.93
CA ILE A 199 -0.33 6.07 -3.55
C ILE A 199 0.62 4.88 -3.53
N VAL A 200 1.61 4.91 -2.66
CA VAL A 200 2.56 3.80 -2.49
C VAL A 200 2.07 2.84 -1.43
N MET A 201 1.95 1.56 -1.78
CA MET A 201 1.82 0.46 -0.83
C MET A 201 3.11 -0.36 -0.78
N GLU A 202 3.35 -1.08 0.32
CA GLU A 202 4.53 -1.92 0.57
C GLU A 202 5.89 -1.21 0.43
N PRO A 203 6.06 0.01 0.93
CA PRO A 203 7.33 0.72 0.84
C PRO A 203 8.46 0.00 1.59
N VAL A 204 8.12 -0.80 2.62
CA VAL A 204 9.06 -1.62 3.40
C VAL A 204 8.97 -3.12 3.08
N LYS A 205 8.26 -3.49 1.97
CA LYS A 205 8.12 -4.88 1.48
C LYS A 205 7.72 -5.86 2.60
N GLY A 206 6.58 -5.56 3.27
CA GLY A 206 6.06 -6.39 4.36
C GLY A 206 6.96 -6.45 5.61
N GLY A 207 7.94 -5.53 5.75
CA GLY A 207 8.93 -5.52 6.82
C GLY A 207 10.29 -6.13 6.43
N ASN A 208 10.43 -6.71 5.23
CA ASN A 208 11.70 -7.30 4.79
C ASN A 208 12.81 -6.26 4.65
N LEU A 209 12.48 -5.00 4.31
CA LEU A 209 13.44 -3.91 4.19
C LEU A 209 13.83 -3.28 5.54
N VAL A 210 13.27 -3.77 6.63
CA VAL A 210 13.65 -3.43 8.01
C VAL A 210 14.42 -4.60 8.65
N ASN A 211 14.08 -5.84 8.27
CA ASN A 211 14.74 -7.06 8.73
C ASN A 211 15.84 -7.51 7.77
N LEU A 212 16.78 -6.61 7.51
CA LEU A 212 17.86 -6.81 6.54
C LEU A 212 18.89 -7.87 6.99
N PRO A 213 19.57 -8.56 6.04
CA PRO A 213 20.74 -9.39 6.34
C PRO A 213 21.88 -8.55 6.92
N LYS A 214 22.82 -9.20 7.64
CA LYS A 214 23.93 -8.51 8.33
C LYS A 214 24.76 -7.64 7.39
N GLU A 215 25.05 -8.12 6.19
CA GLU A 215 25.83 -7.45 5.18
C GLU A 215 25.16 -6.13 4.72
N ALA A 216 23.86 -6.14 4.57
CA ALA A 216 23.09 -4.96 4.22
C ALA A 216 22.98 -3.96 5.40
N LYS A 217 22.81 -4.46 6.63
CA LYS A 217 22.81 -3.61 7.84
C LYS A 217 24.10 -2.82 7.97
N VAL A 218 25.27 -3.46 7.78
CA VAL A 218 26.58 -2.80 7.85
C VAL A 218 26.70 -1.61 6.91
N VAL A 219 26.00 -1.62 5.75
CA VAL A 219 26.01 -0.48 4.83
C VAL A 219 25.29 0.71 5.46
N TYR A 220 24.09 0.53 5.98
CA TYR A 220 23.33 1.62 6.60
C TYR A 220 23.95 2.08 7.92
N ASP A 221 24.48 1.18 8.75
CA ASP A 221 25.09 1.48 10.04
C ASP A 221 26.34 2.41 9.91
N LYS A 222 26.99 2.39 8.75
CA LYS A 222 28.11 3.32 8.46
C LYS A 222 27.66 4.76 8.25
N TRP A 223 26.41 4.99 7.86
CA TRP A 223 25.94 6.28 7.37
C TRP A 223 25.05 7.02 8.34
N GLY A 224 24.51 6.36 9.36
CA GLY A 224 23.65 7.12 10.18
C GLY A 224 23.02 6.53 11.41
N THR A 225 22.31 7.42 12.06
CA THR A 225 21.51 7.20 13.26
C THR A 225 20.03 6.91 12.93
N MET A 226 19.66 6.91 11.65
CA MET A 226 18.27 6.70 11.22
C MET A 226 17.94 5.21 11.09
N SER A 227 16.68 4.86 11.32
CA SER A 227 16.19 3.50 11.16
C SER A 227 16.26 3.02 9.71
N TYR A 228 16.30 1.70 9.49
CA TYR A 228 16.26 1.12 8.15
C TYR A 228 14.95 1.44 7.43
N ALA A 229 13.85 1.59 8.17
CA ALA A 229 12.57 2.03 7.63
C ALA A 229 12.66 3.41 6.98
N SER A 230 13.47 4.31 7.54
CA SER A 230 13.63 5.67 7.02
C SER A 230 14.16 5.68 5.59
N TYR A 231 15.11 4.81 5.25
CA TYR A 231 15.66 4.73 3.89
C TYR A 231 14.58 4.29 2.89
N ALA A 232 13.78 3.28 3.24
CA ALA A 232 12.73 2.75 2.37
C ALA A 232 11.57 3.75 2.17
N LEU A 233 11.11 4.38 3.25
CA LEU A 233 10.01 5.35 3.19
C LEU A 233 10.43 6.63 2.47
N ARG A 234 11.61 7.16 2.76
CA ARG A 234 12.16 8.35 2.11
C ARG A 234 12.48 8.11 0.63
N PHE A 235 12.93 6.90 0.27
CA PHE A 235 13.06 6.50 -1.13
C PHE A 235 11.70 6.64 -1.85
N ALA A 236 10.65 6.04 -1.31
CA ALA A 236 9.34 6.04 -1.95
C ALA A 236 8.73 7.45 -2.08
N VAL A 237 8.86 8.30 -1.05
CA VAL A 237 8.35 9.68 -1.09
C VAL A 237 9.16 10.59 -2.03
N GLY A 238 10.42 10.24 -2.29
CA GLY A 238 11.37 11.09 -3.05
C GLY A 238 11.10 11.22 -4.55
N PHE A 239 10.11 10.54 -5.10
CA PHE A 239 9.77 10.60 -6.52
C PHE A 239 8.64 11.59 -6.81
N ASP A 240 8.72 12.23 -7.97
CA ASP A 240 7.66 13.13 -8.43
C ASP A 240 6.34 12.37 -8.64
N GLY A 241 5.24 12.99 -8.24
CA GLY A 241 3.92 12.37 -8.38
C GLY A 241 3.54 11.41 -7.25
N MET A 242 4.43 11.15 -6.29
CA MET A 242 4.11 10.38 -5.09
C MET A 242 3.24 11.22 -4.16
N MET A 243 1.95 11.00 -4.22
CA MET A 243 0.96 11.70 -3.42
C MET A 243 0.96 11.23 -1.97
N MET A 244 1.10 9.92 -1.78
CA MET A 244 0.95 9.27 -0.47
C MET A 244 1.84 8.05 -0.36
N VAL A 245 2.53 7.87 0.75
CA VAL A 245 3.23 6.62 1.09
C VAL A 245 2.57 6.02 2.32
N LEU A 246 2.02 4.80 2.17
CA LEU A 246 1.33 4.10 3.23
C LEU A 246 2.29 3.22 4.02
N SER A 247 2.23 3.29 5.34
CA SER A 247 2.94 2.37 6.22
C SER A 247 1.98 1.68 7.18
N GLY A 248 2.00 0.35 7.19
CA GLY A 248 1.41 -0.44 8.26
C GLY A 248 2.32 -0.39 9.49
N MET A 249 1.76 0.04 10.61
CA MET A 249 2.47 0.17 11.88
C MET A 249 1.69 -0.56 12.95
N SER A 250 2.32 -1.56 13.58
CA SER A 250 1.69 -2.44 14.58
C SER A 250 2.06 -2.05 16.02
N GLY A 251 2.68 -0.89 16.23
CA GLY A 251 3.06 -0.43 17.54
C GLY A 251 3.59 1.00 17.57
N MET A 252 3.53 1.60 18.75
CA MET A 252 3.88 3.01 18.97
C MET A 252 5.34 3.33 18.60
N ASN A 253 6.27 2.38 18.78
CA ASN A 253 7.68 2.59 18.45
C ASN A 253 7.88 2.78 16.95
N GLN A 254 7.22 1.95 16.12
CA GLN A 254 7.25 2.07 14.65
C GLN A 254 6.64 3.40 14.21
N MET A 255 5.52 3.78 14.81
CA MET A 255 4.86 5.05 14.49
C MET A 255 5.74 6.25 14.87
N LYS A 256 6.28 6.29 16.06
CA LYS A 256 7.18 7.37 16.49
C LYS A 256 8.41 7.48 15.60
N ASP A 257 9.01 6.35 15.24
CA ASP A 257 10.15 6.31 14.34
C ASP A 257 9.78 6.87 12.96
N ASN A 258 8.74 6.33 12.31
CA ASN A 258 8.33 6.76 10.99
C ASN A 258 7.94 8.26 10.96
N LEU A 259 7.21 8.75 11.95
CA LEU A 259 6.79 10.14 11.99
C LEU A 259 7.95 11.09 12.31
N SER A 260 9.01 10.63 12.96
CA SER A 260 10.17 11.46 13.30
C SER A 260 10.87 12.07 12.07
N PHE A 261 10.92 11.33 10.96
CA PHE A 261 11.51 11.78 9.71
C PHE A 261 10.49 12.13 8.61
N MET A 262 9.24 11.67 8.73
CA MET A 262 8.19 12.03 7.77
C MET A 262 7.53 13.37 8.10
N LYS A 263 7.60 13.82 9.35
CA LYS A 263 7.02 15.11 9.78
C LYS A 263 7.69 16.30 9.08
N ASP A 264 9.03 16.29 9.02
CA ASP A 264 9.85 17.29 8.39
C ASP A 264 10.70 16.62 7.29
N PHE A 265 10.00 16.03 6.31
CA PHE A 265 10.57 15.19 5.26
C PHE A 265 11.76 15.86 4.57
N GLN A 266 12.86 15.12 4.50
CA GLN A 266 14.03 15.43 3.69
C GLN A 266 14.30 14.28 2.71
N PRO A 267 14.50 14.55 1.42
CA PRO A 267 14.84 13.53 0.44
C PRO A 267 16.16 12.84 0.84
N LEU A 268 16.38 11.64 0.30
CA LEU A 268 17.66 10.95 0.49
C LEU A 268 18.79 11.77 -0.12
N SER A 269 19.85 12.04 0.66
CA SER A 269 21.10 12.61 0.16
C SER A 269 21.76 11.66 -0.85
N LEU A 270 22.68 12.17 -1.68
CA LEU A 270 23.42 11.34 -2.65
C LEU A 270 24.13 10.14 -1.99
N LYS A 271 24.64 10.33 -0.77
CA LYS A 271 25.28 9.25 0.00
C LYS A 271 24.27 8.18 0.44
N GLU A 272 23.11 8.60 0.90
CA GLU A 272 22.03 7.67 1.28
C GLU A 272 21.46 6.92 0.08
N GLN A 273 21.34 7.58 -1.08
CA GLN A 273 20.95 6.93 -2.33
C GLN A 273 21.96 5.85 -2.75
N GLU A 274 23.26 6.14 -2.62
CA GLU A 274 24.31 5.14 -2.89
C GLU A 274 24.24 3.98 -1.88
N ALA A 275 23.95 4.24 -0.61
CA ALA A 275 23.76 3.19 0.38
C ALA A 275 22.52 2.31 0.05
N VAL A 276 21.40 2.92 -0.35
CA VAL A 276 20.20 2.20 -0.81
C VAL A 276 20.53 1.30 -2.00
N LYS A 277 21.29 1.80 -3.00
CA LYS A 277 21.71 1.02 -4.16
C LYS A 277 22.57 -0.19 -3.75
N GLN A 278 23.55 0.00 -2.87
CA GLN A 278 24.38 -1.10 -2.36
C GLN A 278 23.53 -2.16 -1.63
N VAL A 279 22.56 -1.74 -0.79
CA VAL A 279 21.65 -2.66 -0.09
C VAL A 279 20.75 -3.41 -1.07
N THR A 280 20.27 -2.75 -2.13
CA THR A 280 19.50 -3.39 -3.22
C THR A 280 20.31 -4.50 -3.88
N ASP A 281 21.57 -4.22 -4.23
CA ASP A 281 22.46 -5.21 -4.84
C ASP A 281 22.69 -6.44 -3.95
N PHE A 282 22.82 -6.25 -2.63
CA PHE A 282 22.92 -7.36 -1.67
C PHE A 282 21.62 -8.16 -1.60
N SER A 283 20.48 -7.53 -1.59
CA SER A 283 19.17 -8.18 -1.52
C SER A 283 18.91 -9.05 -2.75
N ILE A 284 19.18 -8.53 -3.94
CA ILE A 284 19.06 -9.27 -5.20
C ILE A 284 20.03 -10.47 -5.22
N ARG A 285 21.30 -10.29 -4.86
CA ARG A 285 22.29 -11.38 -4.82
C ARG A 285 21.94 -12.44 -3.79
N SER A 286 21.37 -12.10 -2.65
CA SER A 286 20.98 -13.07 -1.62
C SER A 286 19.79 -13.92 -2.08
N THR A 287 18.82 -13.31 -2.74
CA THR A 287 17.67 -14.00 -3.35
C THR A 287 18.15 -14.96 -4.44
N PHE A 288 19.06 -14.51 -5.32
CA PHE A 288 19.63 -15.35 -6.38
C PHE A 288 20.45 -16.51 -5.83
N ARG A 289 21.26 -16.29 -4.77
CA ARG A 289 22.00 -17.36 -4.07
C ARG A 289 21.08 -18.37 -3.40
N PHE A 290 19.96 -17.93 -2.84
CA PHE A 290 18.95 -18.82 -2.28
C PHE A 290 18.31 -19.69 -3.38
N HIS A 291 17.95 -19.10 -4.51
CA HIS A 291 17.44 -19.82 -5.68
C HIS A 291 18.40 -20.89 -6.19
N ILE A 292 19.68 -20.55 -6.35
CA ILE A 292 20.70 -21.53 -6.79
C ILE A 292 20.88 -22.65 -5.76
N LYS A 293 20.90 -22.33 -4.46
CA LYS A 293 20.98 -23.36 -3.40
C LYS A 293 19.73 -24.23 -3.40
N PHE A 294 18.56 -23.66 -3.54
CA PHE A 294 17.30 -24.38 -3.62
C PHE A 294 17.24 -25.28 -4.86
N LEU A 295 17.59 -24.79 -6.04
CA LEU A 295 17.69 -25.58 -7.26
C LEU A 295 18.71 -26.74 -7.15
N ARG A 296 19.82 -26.53 -6.44
CA ARG A 296 20.80 -27.59 -6.15
C ARG A 296 20.30 -28.65 -5.16
N LEU A 297 19.46 -28.25 -4.20
CA LEU A 297 18.79 -29.18 -3.26
C LEU A 297 17.69 -29.99 -3.93
N VAL A 298 17.01 -29.41 -4.92
CA VAL A 298 15.85 -29.98 -5.63
C VAL A 298 16.27 -30.83 -6.84
N ASN A 299 17.54 -30.81 -7.22
CA ASN A 299 18.07 -31.68 -8.32
C ASN A 299 17.91 -33.19 -8.08
N HIS A 300 17.34 -33.62 -6.97
CA HIS A 300 16.89 -34.99 -6.67
C HIS A 300 15.37 -35.21 -6.74
N LEU A 301 14.59 -34.20 -7.13
CA LEU A 301 13.12 -34.27 -7.31
C LEU A 301 12.76 -33.86 -8.75
N PRO A 302 11.72 -34.47 -9.39
CA PRO A 302 11.33 -34.10 -10.75
C PRO A 302 11.04 -32.61 -10.86
N VAL A 303 11.71 -31.93 -11.75
CA VAL A 303 11.78 -30.47 -11.95
C VAL A 303 10.41 -29.77 -12.04
N LEU A 304 9.37 -30.47 -12.51
CA LEU A 304 8.02 -29.92 -12.63
C LEU A 304 7.30 -29.64 -11.30
N LEU A 305 7.53 -30.44 -10.26
CA LEU A 305 6.91 -30.24 -8.94
C LEU A 305 7.53 -29.06 -8.19
N ALA A 306 8.82 -28.77 -8.43
CA ALA A 306 9.54 -27.69 -7.78
C ALA A 306 9.12 -26.32 -8.31
N LEU A 307 8.87 -26.17 -9.61
CA LEU A 307 8.38 -24.93 -10.22
C LEU A 307 6.94 -24.62 -9.78
N PHE A 308 6.08 -25.63 -9.66
CA PHE A 308 4.69 -25.44 -9.20
C PHE A 308 4.62 -25.03 -7.73
N HIS A 309 5.46 -25.58 -6.85
CA HIS A 309 5.53 -25.22 -5.43
C HIS A 309 6.13 -23.83 -5.22
N PHE A 310 7.06 -23.41 -6.06
CA PHE A 310 7.73 -22.12 -5.97
C PHE A 310 6.79 -20.96 -6.36
N PHE A 311 6.02 -21.12 -7.43
CA PHE A 311 4.99 -20.13 -7.81
C PHE A 311 3.86 -20.06 -6.79
N HIS A 312 3.49 -21.19 -6.18
CA HIS A 312 2.43 -21.23 -5.16
C HIS A 312 2.87 -20.58 -3.82
N LEU A 313 4.15 -20.74 -3.43
CA LEU A 313 4.67 -20.12 -2.19
C LEU A 313 4.85 -18.61 -2.30
N GLN A 314 5.10 -18.07 -3.49
CA GLN A 314 5.07 -16.63 -3.70
C GLN A 314 3.65 -16.05 -3.65
N GLN A 315 2.64 -16.80 -4.09
CA GLN A 315 1.24 -16.37 -3.99
C GLN A 315 0.64 -16.56 -2.59
N VAL A 316 1.10 -17.53 -1.79
CA VAL A 316 0.61 -17.80 -0.43
C VAL A 316 1.21 -16.83 0.61
N SER A 317 2.31 -16.14 0.30
CA SER A 317 2.84 -15.04 1.14
C SER A 317 1.96 -13.78 1.09
N PHE A 318 0.88 -13.80 0.32
CA PHE A 318 -0.04 -12.66 0.09
C PHE A 318 -1.50 -12.95 0.53
N ARG A 319 -1.72 -14.02 1.32
CA ARG A 319 -3.01 -14.23 2.00
C ARG A 319 -2.97 -13.89 3.46
#